data_392a7a41c1798b6800a2b82173c67826
#
_entry.id   392a7a41c1798b6800a2b82173c67826
#
_cell.length_a   1.000
_cell.length_b   1.000
_cell.length_c   1.000
_cell.angle_alpha   90.00
_cell.angle_beta   90.00
_cell.angle_gamma   90.00
#
_symmetry.space_group_name_H-M   'P 1'
#
loop_
_entity.id
_entity.type
_entity.pdbx_description
1 polymer ?
#
loop_
_entity_poly.entity_id
_entity_poly.type
_entity_poly.pdbx_seq_one_letter_code
_entity_poly.pdbx_strand_id
1 'polypeptide(L)'
;MHTKYQHGGDIYSNKVSIDYSANINPLGLPQGVKEELARCIEEPVCCVYPDSQCRDLVKALADYHKVTQDWILCGDGAADLIFGLAFALKPKKALLLAPSFLEYEQALKAVDCDIDLFYLKEENGYRLDVEELCKTLERANATYNTTAVGCSDQQKSTSEANNGYNILFLCNPNNPTGITVKKEQVLKLAETCEKTNTFLVVDECFEEFLDEPEAYSIIPFLEKLSHVFVLKAFTKIYAMAGLRLGYALCSNEDVLTKICQVRQPWSVSGLAQRAGIAAL
;
A
#
# COMPACT_ATOMS: atom_id res chain seq x y z
N MET A 1 26.14 9.96 10.43
CA MET A 1 26.09 8.54 10.05
C MET A 1 24.85 8.36 9.18
N HIS A 2 25.01 7.99 7.91
CA HIS A 2 23.84 7.62 7.10
C HIS A 2 23.33 6.29 7.63
N THR A 3 22.12 6.24 8.19
CA THR A 3 21.43 4.99 8.52
C THR A 3 21.24 4.22 7.22
N LYS A 4 21.99 3.15 7.01
CA LYS A 4 21.74 2.24 5.90
C LYS A 4 20.49 1.44 6.25
N TYR A 5 19.37 1.77 5.62
CA TYR A 5 18.23 0.87 5.58
C TYR A 5 18.68 -0.37 4.79
N GLN A 6 18.61 -1.54 5.42
CA GLN A 6 18.95 -2.79 4.74
C GLN A 6 17.69 -3.32 4.05
N HIS A 7 17.63 -3.16 2.72
CA HIS A 7 16.64 -3.83 1.89
C HIS A 7 17.24 -5.08 1.27
N GLY A 8 16.37 -6.04 0.94
CA GLY A 8 16.75 -7.15 0.08
C GLY A 8 17.09 -6.67 -1.35
N GLY A 9 17.71 -7.56 -2.14
CA GLY A 9 18.03 -7.28 -3.55
C GLY A 9 19.31 -6.47 -3.78
N ASP A 10 20.18 -6.31 -2.76
CA ASP A 10 21.50 -5.68 -2.95
C ASP A 10 22.49 -6.65 -3.64
N ILE A 11 22.29 -6.85 -4.94
CA ILE A 11 23.19 -7.62 -5.81
C ILE A 11 24.43 -6.83 -6.22
N TYR A 12 24.50 -5.53 -5.92
CA TYR A 12 25.61 -4.65 -6.28
C TYR A 12 26.77 -4.76 -5.30
N SER A 13 26.45 -4.88 -4.01
CA SER A 13 27.47 -5.09 -2.94
C SER A 13 27.73 -6.57 -2.67
N ASN A 14 26.82 -7.45 -3.05
CA ASN A 14 26.88 -8.88 -2.76
C ASN A 14 26.88 -9.71 -4.05
N LYS A 15 27.95 -10.48 -4.27
CA LYS A 15 27.97 -11.46 -5.36
C LYS A 15 27.34 -12.77 -4.88
N VAL A 16 26.10 -13.00 -5.25
CA VAL A 16 25.36 -14.20 -4.89
C VAL A 16 24.94 -14.95 -6.16
N SER A 17 24.88 -16.26 -6.11
CA SER A 17 24.40 -17.10 -7.21
C SER A 17 22.86 -17.22 -7.19
N ILE A 18 22.23 -17.11 -6.02
CA ILE A 18 20.79 -17.13 -5.81
C ILE A 18 20.45 -16.06 -4.79
N ASP A 19 19.45 -15.23 -5.11
CA ASP A 19 18.95 -14.17 -4.23
C ASP A 19 17.55 -14.52 -3.73
N TYR A 20 17.41 -14.77 -2.42
CA TYR A 20 16.14 -14.93 -1.73
C TYR A 20 15.72 -13.71 -0.91
N SER A 21 16.47 -12.60 -1.01
CA SER A 21 16.21 -11.39 -0.24
C SER A 21 15.19 -10.45 -0.92
N ALA A 22 14.91 -10.68 -2.22
CA ALA A 22 13.90 -9.95 -2.98
C ALA A 22 12.91 -10.92 -3.62
N ASN A 23 11.64 -10.84 -3.23
CA ASN A 23 10.59 -11.74 -3.69
C ASN A 23 10.09 -11.33 -5.08
N ILE A 24 10.90 -11.55 -6.11
CA ILE A 24 10.60 -11.25 -7.52
C ILE A 24 10.29 -12.56 -8.24
N ASN A 25 9.31 -12.54 -9.16
CA ASN A 25 8.94 -13.70 -9.95
C ASN A 25 10.17 -14.24 -10.72
N PRO A 26 10.60 -15.50 -10.46
CA PRO A 26 11.79 -16.06 -11.09
C PRO A 26 11.63 -16.33 -12.59
N LEU A 27 10.42 -16.29 -13.13
CA LEU A 27 10.16 -16.41 -14.58
C LEU A 27 10.63 -15.17 -15.35
N GLY A 28 10.92 -14.06 -14.66
CA GLY A 28 11.39 -12.82 -15.28
C GLY A 28 10.29 -12.03 -15.98
N LEU A 29 10.70 -11.06 -16.79
CA LEU A 29 9.78 -10.19 -17.52
C LEU A 29 8.93 -10.99 -18.54
N PRO A 30 7.61 -10.74 -18.62
CA PRO A 30 6.76 -11.29 -19.67
C PRO A 30 7.26 -10.90 -21.07
N GLN A 31 7.02 -11.77 -22.05
CA GLN A 31 7.51 -11.55 -23.42
C GLN A 31 6.90 -10.27 -24.03
N GLY A 32 5.60 -10.03 -23.85
CA GLY A 32 4.95 -8.80 -24.32
C GLY A 32 5.56 -7.52 -23.75
N VAL A 33 5.99 -7.55 -22.49
CA VAL A 33 6.68 -6.41 -21.85
C VAL A 33 8.05 -6.15 -22.49
N LYS A 34 8.82 -7.22 -22.79
CA LYS A 34 10.13 -7.08 -23.47
C LYS A 34 9.99 -6.46 -24.86
N GLU A 35 8.99 -6.91 -25.62
CA GLU A 35 8.70 -6.42 -26.97
C GLU A 35 8.24 -4.96 -26.94
N GLU A 36 7.39 -4.60 -25.97
CA GLU A 36 6.92 -3.22 -25.81
C GLU A 36 8.06 -2.28 -25.40
N LEU A 37 8.92 -2.68 -24.50
CA LEU A 37 10.10 -1.89 -24.11
C LEU A 37 11.06 -1.69 -25.29
N ALA A 38 11.26 -2.71 -26.13
CA ALA A 38 12.07 -2.58 -27.35
C ALA A 38 11.46 -1.53 -28.30
N ARG A 39 10.14 -1.56 -28.53
CA ARG A 39 9.44 -0.56 -29.33
C ARG A 39 9.57 0.86 -28.74
N CYS A 40 9.46 1.00 -27.45
CA CYS A 40 9.61 2.30 -26.77
C CYS A 40 10.99 2.95 -27.00
N ILE A 41 12.04 2.18 -27.25
CA ILE A 41 13.38 2.73 -27.57
C ILE A 41 13.44 3.26 -29.01
N GLU A 42 12.72 2.65 -29.94
CA GLU A 42 12.61 3.11 -31.32
C GLU A 42 11.66 4.31 -31.49
N GLU A 43 10.67 4.42 -30.63
CA GLU A 43 9.72 5.53 -30.55
C GLU A 43 10.26 6.66 -29.66
N PRO A 44 9.78 7.90 -29.78
CA PRO A 44 10.26 9.04 -28.97
C PRO A 44 9.75 9.04 -27.52
N VAL A 45 9.39 7.89 -26.95
CA VAL A 45 8.82 7.77 -25.59
C VAL A 45 9.76 8.35 -24.52
N CYS A 46 11.07 8.17 -24.69
CA CYS A 46 12.07 8.69 -23.77
C CYS A 46 12.39 10.19 -23.98
N CYS A 47 11.91 10.79 -25.08
CA CYS A 47 12.24 12.17 -25.45
C CYS A 47 11.16 13.18 -25.06
N VAL A 48 10.06 12.72 -24.49
CA VAL A 48 8.92 13.53 -24.06
C VAL A 48 8.61 13.28 -22.60
N TYR A 49 7.99 14.26 -21.91
CA TYR A 49 7.47 14.01 -20.57
C TYR A 49 6.37 12.94 -20.62
N PRO A 50 6.33 12.01 -19.65
CA PRO A 50 5.27 11.01 -19.58
C PRO A 50 3.92 11.67 -19.29
N ASP A 51 2.83 10.96 -19.59
CA ASP A 51 1.51 11.39 -19.13
C ASP A 51 1.45 11.38 -17.60
N SER A 52 1.33 12.57 -17.01
CA SER A 52 1.30 12.73 -15.55
C SER A 52 0.10 12.07 -14.87
N GLN A 53 -0.95 11.77 -15.64
CA GLN A 53 -2.16 11.09 -15.16
C GLN A 53 -2.18 9.61 -15.51
N CYS A 54 -1.20 9.10 -16.27
CA CYS A 54 -1.11 7.69 -16.70
C CYS A 54 -2.42 7.19 -17.36
N ARG A 55 -3.12 8.02 -18.14
CA ARG A 55 -4.52 7.78 -18.60
C ARG A 55 -4.73 6.42 -19.25
N ASP A 56 -3.84 6.02 -20.16
CA ASP A 56 -3.97 4.73 -20.86
C ASP A 56 -3.75 3.55 -19.92
N LEU A 57 -2.80 3.66 -18.98
CA LEU A 57 -2.55 2.64 -17.97
C LEU A 57 -3.70 2.57 -16.96
N VAL A 58 -4.20 3.73 -16.50
CA VAL A 58 -5.36 3.80 -15.60
C VAL A 58 -6.59 3.16 -16.23
N LYS A 59 -6.83 3.43 -17.54
CA LYS A 59 -7.92 2.77 -18.28
C LYS A 59 -7.75 1.26 -18.32
N ALA A 60 -6.55 0.77 -18.66
CA ALA A 60 -6.26 -0.66 -18.71
C ALA A 60 -6.45 -1.34 -17.33
N LEU A 61 -6.01 -0.68 -16.24
CA LEU A 61 -6.20 -1.16 -14.88
C LEU A 61 -7.67 -1.14 -14.46
N ALA A 62 -8.45 -0.12 -14.85
CA ALA A 62 -9.87 -0.04 -14.59
C ALA A 62 -10.64 -1.19 -15.26
N ASP A 63 -10.31 -1.47 -16.53
CA ASP A 63 -10.88 -2.60 -17.29
C ASP A 63 -10.48 -3.94 -16.66
N TYR A 64 -9.23 -4.10 -16.20
CA TYR A 64 -8.72 -5.30 -15.55
C TYR A 64 -9.42 -5.59 -14.22
N HIS A 65 -9.55 -4.58 -13.34
CA HIS A 65 -10.16 -4.73 -12.03
C HIS A 65 -11.69 -4.54 -12.04
N LYS A 66 -12.28 -4.10 -13.16
CA LYS A 66 -13.70 -3.79 -13.31
C LYS A 66 -14.17 -2.71 -12.32
N VAL A 67 -13.37 -1.65 -12.19
CA VAL A 67 -13.64 -0.48 -11.35
C VAL A 67 -13.62 0.80 -12.18
N THR A 68 -14.05 1.92 -11.61
CA THR A 68 -13.92 3.23 -12.25
C THR A 68 -12.48 3.73 -12.27
N GLN A 69 -12.11 4.47 -13.30
CA GLN A 69 -10.78 5.06 -13.47
C GLN A 69 -10.42 6.03 -12.32
N ASP A 70 -11.41 6.73 -11.79
CA ASP A 70 -11.24 7.74 -10.73
C ASP A 70 -10.77 7.14 -9.39
N TRP A 71 -10.85 5.82 -9.24
CA TRP A 71 -10.35 5.11 -8.04
C TRP A 71 -8.89 4.68 -8.15
N ILE A 72 -8.23 4.91 -9.28
CA ILE A 72 -6.89 4.37 -9.56
C ILE A 72 -5.86 5.49 -9.56
N LEU A 73 -4.77 5.27 -8.84
CA LEU A 73 -3.61 6.14 -8.83
C LEU A 73 -2.33 5.34 -9.08
N CYS A 74 -1.62 5.64 -10.18
CA CYS A 74 -0.33 5.03 -10.48
C CYS A 74 0.81 5.74 -9.73
N GLY A 75 1.89 4.99 -9.44
CA GLY A 75 3.07 5.49 -8.73
C GLY A 75 4.37 4.82 -9.13
N ASP A 76 5.50 5.41 -8.74
CA ASP A 76 6.85 4.87 -8.88
C ASP A 76 7.07 3.69 -7.91
N GLY A 77 6.35 2.58 -8.16
CA GLY A 77 6.20 1.47 -7.25
C GLY A 77 5.24 1.76 -6.08
N ALA A 78 4.91 0.72 -5.31
CA ALA A 78 4.03 0.87 -4.13
C ALA A 78 4.63 1.79 -3.06
N ALA A 79 5.96 1.83 -2.93
CA ALA A 79 6.64 2.68 -1.95
C ALA A 79 6.34 4.17 -2.14
N ASP A 80 6.34 4.68 -3.37
CA ASP A 80 5.97 6.07 -3.69
C ASP A 80 4.54 6.40 -3.21
N LEU A 81 3.61 5.45 -3.36
CA LEU A 81 2.22 5.59 -2.92
C LEU A 81 2.08 5.53 -1.39
N ILE A 82 2.88 4.69 -0.71
CA ILE A 82 2.93 4.61 0.75
C ILE A 82 3.41 5.95 1.34
N PHE A 83 4.52 6.48 0.83
CA PHE A 83 5.02 7.80 1.26
C PHE A 83 4.04 8.91 0.90
N GLY A 84 3.50 8.92 -0.32
CA GLY A 84 2.49 9.88 -0.76
C GLY A 84 1.26 9.89 0.15
N LEU A 85 0.76 8.72 0.55
CA LEU A 85 -0.37 8.59 1.48
C LEU A 85 -0.01 9.15 2.87
N ALA A 86 1.17 8.81 3.41
CA ALA A 86 1.63 9.32 4.69
C ALA A 86 1.73 10.86 4.70
N PHE A 87 2.33 11.45 3.66
CA PHE A 87 2.42 12.91 3.50
C PHE A 87 1.07 13.58 3.29
N ALA A 88 0.13 12.93 2.61
CA ALA A 88 -1.21 13.45 2.36
C ALA A 88 -2.09 13.45 3.62
N LEU A 89 -2.08 12.35 4.37
CA LEU A 89 -2.95 12.17 5.54
C LEU A 89 -2.32 12.69 6.84
N LYS A 90 -0.98 12.68 6.96
CA LYS A 90 -0.22 13.07 8.16
C LYS A 90 -0.80 12.46 9.43
N PRO A 91 -0.96 11.13 9.48
CA PRO A 91 -1.54 10.46 10.63
C PRO A 91 -0.71 10.75 11.87
N LYS A 92 -1.37 10.91 13.04
CA LYS A 92 -0.67 11.15 14.30
C LYS A 92 -0.32 9.86 15.00
N LYS A 93 -1.14 8.83 14.84
CA LYS A 93 -0.93 7.54 15.46
C LYS A 93 -1.28 6.41 14.50
N ALA A 94 -0.37 5.45 14.35
CA ALA A 94 -0.51 4.30 13.47
C ALA A 94 -0.41 2.99 14.23
N LEU A 95 -1.09 1.96 13.72
CA LEU A 95 -0.89 0.57 14.14
C LEU A 95 -0.27 -0.21 12.99
N LEU A 96 0.86 -0.86 13.23
CA LEU A 96 1.54 -1.73 12.27
C LEU A 96 1.60 -3.16 12.79
N LEU A 97 1.44 -4.12 11.90
CA LEU A 97 1.73 -5.53 12.22
C LEU A 97 3.25 -5.73 12.25
N ALA A 98 3.73 -6.60 13.14
CA ALA A 98 5.15 -6.97 13.22
C ALA A 98 5.29 -8.51 13.39
N PRO A 99 6.11 -9.18 12.51
CA PRO A 99 6.88 -8.58 11.43
C PRO A 99 6.04 -8.18 10.22
N SER A 100 6.43 -7.10 9.53
CA SER A 100 5.83 -6.64 8.28
C SER A 100 6.83 -5.83 7.44
N PHE A 101 6.38 -5.24 6.33
CA PHE A 101 7.22 -4.50 5.41
C PHE A 101 7.69 -3.16 6.01
N LEU A 102 9.00 -2.88 5.95
CA LEU A 102 9.63 -1.78 6.67
C LEU A 102 9.25 -0.38 6.16
N GLU A 103 8.87 -0.24 4.89
CA GLU A 103 8.56 1.05 4.30
C GLU A 103 7.32 1.71 4.92
N TYR A 104 6.42 0.95 5.53
CA TYR A 104 5.29 1.54 6.27
C TYR A 104 5.80 2.37 7.45
N GLU A 105 6.71 1.78 8.25
CA GLU A 105 7.31 2.46 9.39
C GLU A 105 8.14 3.68 8.94
N GLN A 106 8.89 3.55 7.85
CA GLN A 106 9.71 4.64 7.31
C GLN A 106 8.85 5.82 6.86
N ALA A 107 7.78 5.56 6.10
CA ALA A 107 6.88 6.59 5.61
C ALA A 107 6.15 7.31 6.76
N LEU A 108 5.72 6.57 7.79
CA LEU A 108 5.07 7.12 8.96
C LEU A 108 6.02 7.96 9.81
N LYS A 109 7.26 7.51 10.02
CA LYS A 109 8.30 8.29 10.70
C LYS A 109 8.65 9.59 9.96
N ALA A 110 8.57 9.59 8.63
CA ALA A 110 8.83 10.80 7.83
C ALA A 110 7.81 11.92 8.04
N VAL A 111 6.68 11.63 8.69
CA VAL A 111 5.61 12.59 9.03
C VAL A 111 5.38 12.71 10.53
N ASP A 112 6.36 12.30 11.36
CA ASP A 112 6.32 12.36 12.82
C ASP A 112 5.08 11.65 13.42
N CYS A 113 4.73 10.47 12.85
CA CYS A 113 3.65 9.65 13.33
C CYS A 113 4.11 8.74 14.47
N ASP A 114 3.36 8.68 15.56
CA ASP A 114 3.55 7.67 16.61
C ASP A 114 3.11 6.30 16.13
N ILE A 115 3.93 5.28 16.38
CA ILE A 115 3.71 3.94 15.86
C ILE A 115 3.65 2.92 16.99
N ASP A 116 2.52 2.24 17.10
CA ASP A 116 2.38 1.05 17.93
C ASP A 116 2.49 -0.21 17.06
N LEU A 117 3.04 -1.29 17.63
CA LEU A 117 3.21 -2.56 16.94
C LEU A 117 2.26 -3.63 17.49
N PHE A 118 1.53 -4.28 16.60
CA PHE A 118 0.76 -5.49 16.89
C PHE A 118 1.60 -6.71 16.49
N TYR A 119 2.13 -7.42 17.48
CA TYR A 119 3.05 -8.52 17.22
C TYR A 119 2.32 -9.80 16.80
N LEU A 120 2.65 -10.32 15.62
CA LEU A 120 2.29 -11.64 15.18
C LEU A 120 3.16 -12.66 15.92
N LYS A 121 2.55 -13.72 16.44
CA LYS A 121 3.24 -14.67 17.34
C LYS A 121 3.75 -15.88 16.58
N GLU A 122 5.01 -16.27 16.82
CA GLU A 122 5.63 -17.44 16.24
C GLU A 122 4.89 -18.74 16.64
N GLU A 123 4.43 -18.82 17.88
CA GLU A 123 3.72 -19.99 18.43
C GLU A 123 2.43 -20.35 17.68
N ASN A 124 1.81 -19.37 16.97
CA ASN A 124 0.65 -19.60 16.10
C ASN A 124 1.00 -19.53 14.60
N GLY A 125 2.29 -19.62 14.26
CA GLY A 125 2.81 -19.56 12.89
C GLY A 125 2.63 -18.19 12.25
N TYR A 126 2.73 -17.12 13.01
CA TYR A 126 2.55 -15.73 12.58
C TYR A 126 1.17 -15.42 11.97
N ARG A 127 0.15 -16.22 12.28
CA ARG A 127 -1.22 -15.99 11.83
C ARG A 127 -1.80 -14.77 12.55
N LEU A 128 -2.46 -13.90 11.79
CA LEU A 128 -3.16 -12.76 12.36
C LEU A 128 -4.44 -13.21 13.07
N ASP A 129 -4.56 -12.87 14.35
CA ASP A 129 -5.83 -12.91 15.07
C ASP A 129 -6.60 -11.61 14.78
N VAL A 130 -7.49 -11.66 13.79
CA VAL A 130 -8.28 -10.51 13.37
C VAL A 130 -9.22 -10.03 14.47
N GLU A 131 -9.76 -10.96 15.30
CA GLU A 131 -10.62 -10.59 16.42
C GLU A 131 -9.88 -9.77 17.47
N GLU A 132 -8.65 -10.18 17.82
CA GLU A 132 -7.85 -9.43 18.79
C GLU A 132 -7.37 -8.09 18.21
N LEU A 133 -7.06 -8.03 16.91
CA LEU A 133 -6.73 -6.76 16.23
C LEU A 133 -7.94 -5.80 16.26
N CYS A 134 -9.14 -6.28 15.95
CA CYS A 134 -10.37 -5.48 16.06
C CYS A 134 -10.59 -4.95 17.47
N LYS A 135 -10.45 -5.80 18.49
CA LYS A 135 -10.56 -5.38 19.91
C LYS A 135 -9.50 -4.34 20.27
N THR A 136 -8.29 -4.44 19.71
CA THR A 136 -7.21 -3.47 19.96
C THR A 136 -7.58 -2.10 19.43
N LEU A 137 -8.16 -2.02 18.20
CA LEU A 137 -8.66 -0.78 17.61
C LEU A 137 -9.81 -0.18 18.45
N GLU A 138 -10.77 -1.01 18.84
CA GLU A 138 -11.92 -0.59 19.66
C GLU A 138 -11.50 -0.07 21.03
N ARG A 139 -10.57 -0.74 21.73
CA ARG A 139 -10.04 -0.32 23.03
C ARG A 139 -9.32 1.03 22.95
N ALA A 140 -8.48 1.22 21.90
CA ALA A 140 -7.78 2.48 21.69
C ALA A 140 -8.76 3.65 21.49
N ASN A 141 -9.86 3.39 20.77
CA ASN A 141 -10.91 4.39 20.55
C ASN A 141 -11.80 4.63 21.79
N ALA A 142 -12.10 3.61 22.61
CA ALA A 142 -12.93 3.71 23.82
C ALA A 142 -12.24 4.49 24.95
N THR A 143 -10.93 4.37 25.09
CA THR A 143 -10.14 5.11 26.09
C THR A 143 -10.27 6.62 25.91
N TYR A 144 -10.51 7.08 24.68
CA TYR A 144 -10.78 8.48 24.35
C TYR A 144 -12.13 8.98 24.91
N ASN A 145 -13.20 8.20 24.79
CA ASN A 145 -14.54 8.60 25.19
C ASN A 145 -14.68 8.73 26.73
N THR A 146 -13.86 8.03 27.51
CA THR A 146 -13.90 8.09 28.98
C THR A 146 -13.10 9.27 29.57
N THR A 147 -12.03 9.70 28.89
CA THR A 147 -11.25 10.87 29.34
C THR A 147 -11.91 12.20 28.96
N ALA A 148 -12.74 12.23 27.92
CA ALA A 148 -13.47 13.41 27.47
C ALA A 148 -14.66 13.77 28.37
N VAL A 149 -15.17 12.85 29.19
CA VAL A 149 -16.35 13.04 30.07
C VAL A 149 -15.97 13.64 31.46
N GLY A 150 -14.68 13.75 31.78
CA GLY A 150 -14.17 14.15 33.11
C GLY A 150 -13.72 15.60 33.27
N CYS A 151 -13.72 16.45 32.27
CA CYS A 151 -13.32 17.86 32.36
C CYS A 151 -14.49 18.80 32.11
N SER A 152 -15.07 19.30 33.18
CA SER A 152 -15.96 20.48 33.18
C SER A 152 -15.15 21.76 32.97
N ASP A 153 -15.54 22.51 31.94
CA ASP A 153 -15.35 23.95 31.72
C ASP A 153 -13.97 24.55 31.42
N GLN A 154 -13.96 25.23 30.27
CA GLN A 154 -13.09 26.34 29.84
C GLN A 154 -11.69 25.95 29.31
N GLN A 155 -11.65 25.53 28.10
CA GLN A 155 -10.82 26.04 26.98
C GLN A 155 -10.96 25.06 25.79
N LYS A 156 -11.89 25.34 24.90
CA LYS A 156 -11.90 24.71 23.55
C LYS A 156 -10.70 25.20 22.79
N SER A 157 -9.55 24.55 22.96
CA SER A 157 -8.48 24.61 22.00
C SER A 157 -8.83 23.61 20.88
N THR A 158 -8.91 24.11 19.68
CA THR A 158 -9.23 23.42 18.43
C THR A 158 -8.10 22.46 18.01
N SER A 159 -7.96 21.35 18.71
CA SER A 159 -7.25 20.13 18.26
C SER A 159 -7.64 19.00 19.21
N GLU A 160 -8.82 18.42 19.02
CA GLU A 160 -9.18 17.16 19.67
C GLU A 160 -8.24 16.07 19.20
N ALA A 161 -7.23 15.75 19.99
CA ALA A 161 -6.33 14.65 19.74
C ALA A 161 -7.13 13.34 19.88
N ASN A 162 -7.55 12.77 18.76
CA ASN A 162 -8.11 11.43 18.71
C ASN A 162 -7.02 10.45 19.20
N ASN A 163 -7.19 9.83 20.37
CA ASN A 163 -6.25 8.87 20.95
C ASN A 163 -6.33 7.49 20.25
N GLY A 164 -7.26 7.27 19.34
CA GLY A 164 -7.36 6.11 18.49
C GLY A 164 -6.30 6.12 17.37
N TYR A 165 -6.17 5.00 16.69
CA TYR A 165 -5.29 4.92 15.51
C TYR A 165 -5.92 5.64 14.33
N ASN A 166 -5.12 6.48 13.64
CA ASN A 166 -5.55 7.14 12.41
C ASN A 166 -5.39 6.25 11.20
N ILE A 167 -4.40 5.33 11.23
CA ILE A 167 -4.07 4.46 10.11
C ILE A 167 -3.60 3.09 10.59
N LEU A 168 -3.98 2.04 9.86
CA LEU A 168 -3.55 0.67 10.02
C LEU A 168 -3.03 0.14 8.67
N PHE A 169 -1.88 -0.53 8.66
CA PHE A 169 -1.36 -1.24 7.50
C PHE A 169 -1.51 -2.75 7.68
N LEU A 170 -2.12 -3.40 6.69
CA LEU A 170 -2.24 -4.84 6.55
C LEU A 170 -1.57 -5.28 5.25
N CYS A 171 -0.46 -6.02 5.33
CA CYS A 171 0.14 -6.68 4.17
C CYS A 171 -0.52 -8.05 3.97
N ASN A 172 -1.10 -8.31 2.82
CA ASN A 172 -1.85 -9.54 2.54
C ASN A 172 -1.64 -10.06 1.10
N PRO A 173 -0.84 -11.08 0.86
CA PRO A 173 -0.03 -11.87 1.79
C PRO A 173 1.02 -11.07 2.55
N ASN A 174 1.25 -11.40 3.82
CA ASN A 174 2.18 -10.66 4.65
C ASN A 174 3.65 -10.90 4.24
N ASN A 175 4.39 -9.85 4.05
CA ASN A 175 5.84 -9.87 3.90
C ASN A 175 6.49 -9.56 5.28
N PRO A 176 7.30 -10.47 5.91
CA PRO A 176 8.00 -11.59 5.25
C PRO A 176 7.36 -12.98 5.45
N THR A 177 6.25 -13.11 6.18
CA THR A 177 5.79 -14.43 6.65
C THR A 177 5.06 -15.25 5.58
N GLY A 178 4.56 -14.62 4.51
CA GLY A 178 3.77 -15.26 3.47
C GLY A 178 2.35 -15.67 3.90
N ILE A 179 1.99 -15.40 5.17
CA ILE A 179 0.66 -15.76 5.71
C ILE A 179 -0.40 -14.83 5.15
N THR A 180 -1.55 -15.43 4.85
CA THR A 180 -2.70 -14.73 4.25
C THR A 180 -3.85 -14.58 5.24
N VAL A 181 -4.65 -13.55 5.02
CA VAL A 181 -5.93 -13.28 5.69
C VAL A 181 -7.03 -13.34 4.63
N LYS A 182 -8.04 -14.17 4.83
CA LYS A 182 -9.18 -14.30 3.90
C LYS A 182 -9.96 -13.00 3.79
N LYS A 183 -10.53 -12.70 2.62
CA LYS A 183 -11.24 -11.45 2.35
C LYS A 183 -12.37 -11.16 3.36
N GLU A 184 -13.09 -12.19 3.84
CA GLU A 184 -14.15 -12.00 4.84
C GLU A 184 -13.61 -11.43 6.15
N GLN A 185 -12.41 -11.84 6.54
CA GLN A 185 -11.73 -11.33 7.73
C GLN A 185 -11.19 -9.91 7.49
N VAL A 186 -10.68 -9.62 6.29
CA VAL A 186 -10.25 -8.27 5.91
C VAL A 186 -11.44 -7.31 5.87
N LEU A 187 -12.60 -7.74 5.34
CA LEU A 187 -13.82 -6.95 5.33
C LEU A 187 -14.31 -6.65 6.76
N LYS A 188 -14.27 -7.64 7.67
CA LYS A 188 -14.58 -7.42 9.09
C LYS A 188 -13.64 -6.40 9.73
N LEU A 189 -12.34 -6.47 9.42
CA LEU A 189 -11.36 -5.49 9.88
C LEU A 189 -11.67 -4.09 9.33
N ALA A 190 -12.03 -3.99 8.04
CA ALA A 190 -12.43 -2.73 7.41
C ALA A 190 -13.66 -2.12 8.11
N GLU A 191 -14.70 -2.91 8.42
CA GLU A 191 -15.86 -2.43 9.19
C GLU A 191 -15.46 -1.89 10.58
N THR A 192 -14.51 -2.54 11.24
CA THR A 192 -14.01 -2.07 12.55
C THR A 192 -13.20 -0.78 12.40
N CYS A 193 -12.35 -0.70 11.36
CA CYS A 193 -11.60 0.51 11.04
C CYS A 193 -12.54 1.69 10.75
N GLU A 194 -13.64 1.49 10.04
CA GLU A 194 -14.64 2.52 9.80
C GLU A 194 -15.27 3.01 11.13
N LYS A 195 -15.69 2.09 11.99
CA LYS A 195 -16.29 2.41 13.30
C LYS A 195 -15.33 3.15 14.23
N THR A 196 -14.03 2.90 14.09
CA THR A 196 -12.98 3.52 14.92
C THR A 196 -12.34 4.74 14.26
N ASN A 197 -12.83 5.17 13.09
CA ASN A 197 -12.25 6.24 12.26
C ASN A 197 -10.75 6.01 11.96
N THR A 198 -10.40 4.77 11.71
CA THR A 198 -9.05 4.33 11.31
C THR A 198 -9.01 4.13 9.79
N PHE A 199 -8.05 4.70 9.09
CA PHE A 199 -7.86 4.47 7.67
C PHE A 199 -7.11 3.15 7.46
N LEU A 200 -7.65 2.24 6.67
CA LEU A 200 -7.06 0.93 6.42
C LEU A 200 -6.30 0.90 5.10
N VAL A 201 -5.02 0.56 5.16
CA VAL A 201 -4.20 0.26 3.97
C VAL A 201 -4.02 -1.24 3.86
N VAL A 202 -4.47 -1.82 2.74
CA VAL A 202 -4.29 -3.24 2.43
C VAL A 202 -3.29 -3.37 1.30
N ASP A 203 -2.12 -3.91 1.60
CA ASP A 203 -1.08 -4.14 0.61
C ASP A 203 -1.24 -5.53 -0.01
N GLU A 204 -1.80 -5.57 -1.21
CA GLU A 204 -2.04 -6.78 -2.01
C GLU A 204 -0.94 -7.00 -3.08
N CYS A 205 0.29 -6.46 -2.88
CA CYS A 205 1.37 -6.57 -3.87
C CYS A 205 1.83 -8.01 -4.15
N PHE A 206 1.47 -8.97 -3.33
CA PHE A 206 1.79 -10.40 -3.50
C PHE A 206 0.56 -11.28 -3.77
N GLU A 207 -0.62 -10.69 -3.86
CA GLU A 207 -1.88 -11.45 -3.94
C GLU A 207 -1.96 -12.30 -5.22
N GLU A 208 -1.47 -11.80 -6.36
CA GLU A 208 -1.46 -12.55 -7.64
C GLU A 208 -0.55 -13.77 -7.65
N PHE A 209 0.27 -14.00 -6.63
CA PHE A 209 1.03 -15.26 -6.46
C PHE A 209 0.20 -16.40 -5.84
N LEU A 210 -1.00 -16.11 -5.37
CA LEU A 210 -1.88 -17.12 -4.78
C LEU A 210 -2.62 -17.91 -5.87
N ASP A 211 -2.95 -19.17 -5.60
CA ASP A 211 -3.70 -20.01 -6.53
C ASP A 211 -5.15 -19.50 -6.74
N GLU A 212 -5.72 -18.85 -5.72
CA GLU A 212 -7.08 -18.29 -5.73
C GLU A 212 -7.04 -16.84 -5.22
N PRO A 213 -6.47 -15.88 -5.99
CA PRO A 213 -6.29 -14.49 -5.54
C PRO A 213 -7.60 -13.81 -5.14
N GLU A 214 -8.70 -14.10 -5.83
CA GLU A 214 -10.03 -13.57 -5.57
C GLU A 214 -10.61 -13.95 -4.19
N ALA A 215 -10.04 -14.96 -3.52
CA ALA A 215 -10.41 -15.33 -2.15
C ALA A 215 -9.80 -14.41 -1.09
N TYR A 216 -8.92 -13.48 -1.48
CA TYR A 216 -8.16 -12.63 -0.58
C TYR A 216 -8.31 -11.14 -0.90
N SER A 217 -8.51 -10.76 -2.16
CA SER A 217 -8.66 -9.38 -2.58
C SER A 217 -9.98 -8.76 -2.13
N ILE A 218 -9.90 -7.50 -1.67
CA ILE A 218 -11.07 -6.70 -1.31
C ILE A 218 -11.41 -5.63 -2.34
N ILE A 219 -10.69 -5.58 -3.45
CA ILE A 219 -10.95 -4.63 -4.56
C ILE A 219 -12.42 -4.62 -5.01
N PRO A 220 -13.11 -5.78 -5.17
CA PRO A 220 -14.52 -5.79 -5.59
C PRO A 220 -15.50 -5.11 -4.62
N PHE A 221 -15.05 -4.78 -3.40
CA PHE A 221 -15.90 -4.19 -2.36
C PHE A 221 -15.60 -2.70 -2.13
N LEU A 222 -14.63 -2.11 -2.83
CA LEU A 222 -14.16 -0.74 -2.60
C LEU A 222 -15.25 0.33 -2.72
N GLU A 223 -16.30 0.10 -3.52
CA GLU A 223 -17.44 1.01 -3.63
C GLU A 223 -18.06 1.35 -2.27
N LYS A 224 -18.00 0.40 -1.31
CA LYS A 224 -18.56 0.53 0.04
C LYS A 224 -17.51 0.83 1.11
N LEU A 225 -16.25 0.99 0.73
CA LEU A 225 -15.11 1.06 1.65
C LEU A 225 -14.28 2.33 1.42
N SER A 226 -14.90 3.52 1.62
CA SER A 226 -14.26 4.82 1.36
C SER A 226 -13.06 5.14 2.25
N HIS A 227 -12.83 4.36 3.31
CA HIS A 227 -11.69 4.49 4.23
C HIS A 227 -10.62 3.41 4.01
N VAL A 228 -10.68 2.73 2.85
CA VAL A 228 -9.73 1.68 2.48
C VAL A 228 -8.91 2.10 1.26
N PHE A 229 -7.60 1.81 1.32
CA PHE A 229 -6.64 2.03 0.27
C PHE A 229 -5.93 0.72 -0.04
N VAL A 230 -6.10 0.19 -1.24
CA VAL A 230 -5.45 -1.05 -1.67
C VAL A 230 -4.23 -0.74 -2.51
N LEU A 231 -3.08 -1.32 -2.14
CA LEU A 231 -1.81 -1.20 -2.87
C LEU A 231 -1.58 -2.43 -3.74
N LYS A 232 -1.11 -2.20 -4.96
CA LYS A 232 -0.71 -3.23 -5.91
C LYS A 232 0.62 -2.85 -6.56
N ALA A 233 1.38 -3.83 -7.05
CA ALA A 233 2.67 -3.57 -7.67
C ALA A 233 2.97 -4.52 -8.83
N PHE A 234 3.47 -3.97 -9.93
CA PHE A 234 4.01 -4.74 -11.04
C PHE A 234 5.40 -5.32 -10.76
N THR A 235 6.05 -4.81 -9.71
CA THR A 235 7.45 -5.14 -9.37
C THR A 235 7.68 -6.61 -9.08
N LYS A 236 6.67 -7.31 -8.55
CA LYS A 236 6.79 -8.68 -8.04
C LYS A 236 6.33 -9.70 -9.08
N ILE A 237 5.03 -9.75 -9.36
CA ILE A 237 4.44 -10.76 -10.26
C ILE A 237 4.96 -10.67 -11.70
N TYR A 238 5.14 -9.45 -12.22
CA TYR A 238 5.65 -9.23 -13.58
C TYR A 238 7.18 -9.01 -13.65
N ALA A 239 7.90 -9.21 -12.52
CA ALA A 239 9.36 -9.02 -12.43
C ALA A 239 9.85 -7.64 -12.93
N MET A 240 9.04 -6.59 -12.75
CA MET A 240 9.31 -5.23 -13.21
C MET A 240 9.96 -4.35 -12.14
N ALA A 241 10.74 -4.93 -11.23
CA ALA A 241 11.32 -4.19 -10.10
C ALA A 241 12.17 -2.99 -10.54
N GLY A 242 12.93 -3.12 -11.63
CA GLY A 242 13.76 -2.05 -12.20
C GLY A 242 12.98 -0.96 -12.93
N LEU A 243 11.75 -1.20 -13.36
CA LEU A 243 10.89 -0.23 -14.06
C LEU A 243 10.11 0.66 -13.10
N ARG A 244 10.03 0.29 -11.84
CA ARG A 244 9.39 1.09 -10.80
C ARG A 244 7.93 1.42 -11.13
N LEU A 245 7.03 0.44 -11.07
CA LEU A 245 5.61 0.64 -11.31
C LEU A 245 4.78 -0.01 -10.21
N GLY A 246 3.87 0.74 -9.64
CA GLY A 246 2.81 0.30 -8.75
C GLY A 246 1.57 1.16 -8.93
N TYR A 247 0.50 0.76 -8.30
CA TYR A 247 -0.74 1.53 -8.30
C TYR A 247 -1.52 1.28 -7.01
N ALA A 248 -2.45 2.19 -6.74
CA ALA A 248 -3.39 2.07 -5.66
C ALA A 248 -4.81 2.16 -6.17
N LEU A 249 -5.73 1.57 -5.42
CA LEU A 249 -7.17 1.72 -5.63
C LEU A 249 -7.81 2.23 -4.33
N CYS A 250 -8.65 3.26 -4.46
CA CYS A 250 -9.40 3.84 -3.36
C CYS A 250 -10.65 4.51 -3.90
N SER A 251 -11.82 4.24 -3.33
CA SER A 251 -13.07 4.90 -3.73
C SER A 251 -13.21 6.32 -3.17
N ASN A 252 -12.30 6.75 -2.29
CA ASN A 252 -12.26 8.09 -1.74
C ASN A 252 -11.38 9.00 -2.60
N GLU A 253 -12.00 9.71 -3.53
CA GLU A 253 -11.32 10.63 -4.47
C GLU A 253 -10.59 11.77 -3.75
N ASP A 254 -11.07 12.23 -2.58
CA ASP A 254 -10.40 13.26 -1.80
C ASP A 254 -9.03 12.81 -1.30
N VAL A 255 -8.91 11.53 -0.92
CA VAL A 255 -7.62 10.94 -0.51
C VAL A 255 -6.67 10.89 -1.69
N LEU A 256 -7.13 10.41 -2.85
CA LEU A 256 -6.31 10.35 -4.07
C LEU A 256 -5.87 11.76 -4.50
N THR A 257 -6.76 12.73 -4.45
CA THR A 257 -6.45 14.14 -4.76
C THR A 257 -5.38 14.70 -3.82
N LYS A 258 -5.48 14.46 -2.51
CA LYS A 258 -4.47 14.88 -1.53
C LYS A 258 -3.10 14.23 -1.80
N ILE A 259 -3.08 12.96 -2.20
CA ILE A 259 -1.83 12.28 -2.57
C ILE A 259 -1.22 12.94 -3.81
N CYS A 260 -2.02 13.25 -4.83
CA CYS A 260 -1.54 13.96 -6.03
C CYS A 260 -0.93 15.34 -5.71
N GLN A 261 -1.48 16.06 -4.71
CA GLN A 261 -0.98 17.38 -4.31
C GLN A 261 0.40 17.37 -3.64
N VAL A 262 0.79 16.25 -3.02
CA VAL A 262 2.08 16.14 -2.30
C VAL A 262 3.16 15.41 -3.09
N ARG A 263 2.80 14.78 -4.21
CA ARG A 263 3.72 14.03 -5.08
C ARG A 263 4.14 14.85 -6.29
N GLN A 264 5.29 14.52 -6.87
CA GLN A 264 5.70 15.07 -8.15
C GLN A 264 4.83 14.54 -9.30
N PRO A 265 4.53 15.35 -10.34
CA PRO A 265 3.56 14.98 -11.37
C PRO A 265 4.04 13.88 -12.34
N TRP A 266 5.34 13.69 -12.51
CA TRP A 266 5.92 12.74 -13.49
C TRP A 266 6.65 11.57 -12.83
N SER A 267 6.10 11.05 -11.71
CA SER A 267 6.72 9.96 -10.96
C SER A 267 6.80 8.65 -11.76
N VAL A 268 5.85 8.40 -12.67
CA VAL A 268 5.80 7.18 -13.48
C VAL A 268 6.32 7.45 -14.88
N SER A 269 7.45 6.85 -15.24
CA SER A 269 8.06 7.03 -16.56
C SER A 269 7.18 6.51 -17.70
N GLY A 270 7.33 7.04 -18.92
CA GLY A 270 6.62 6.55 -20.09
C GLY A 270 6.89 5.08 -20.39
N LEU A 271 8.13 4.62 -20.15
CA LEU A 271 8.50 3.20 -20.27
C LEU A 271 7.71 2.33 -19.29
N ALA A 272 7.60 2.76 -18.04
CA ALA A 272 6.85 2.03 -17.02
C ALA A 272 5.34 1.97 -17.35
N GLN A 273 4.76 3.08 -17.84
CA GLN A 273 3.35 3.13 -18.24
C GLN A 273 3.06 2.14 -19.39
N ARG A 274 3.88 2.16 -20.45
CA ARG A 274 3.74 1.26 -21.61
C ARG A 274 3.97 -0.21 -21.23
N ALA A 275 5.00 -0.47 -20.41
CA ALA A 275 5.28 -1.80 -19.88
C ALA A 275 4.14 -2.34 -19.01
N GLY A 276 3.52 -1.49 -18.20
CA GLY A 276 2.35 -1.85 -17.38
C GLY A 276 1.16 -2.28 -18.23
N ILE A 277 0.84 -1.54 -19.29
CA ILE A 277 -0.23 -1.91 -20.24
C ILE A 277 0.06 -3.24 -20.91
N ALA A 278 1.31 -3.47 -21.31
CA ALA A 278 1.71 -4.72 -21.99
C ALA A 278 1.75 -5.94 -21.04
N ALA A 279 1.75 -5.73 -19.73
CA ALA A 279 1.77 -6.77 -18.71
C ALA A 279 0.36 -7.27 -18.34
N LEU A 280 -0.67 -6.44 -18.50
CA LEU A 280 -2.09 -6.75 -18.25
C LEU A 280 -2.71 -7.56 -19.39
#